data_6fa8fb889c1518b175caa06a80e3a2a4
#
_entry.id   6fa8fb889c1518b175caa06a80e3a2a4
#
_cell.length_a   1.000
_cell.length_b   1.000
_cell.length_c   1.000
_cell.angle_alpha   90.00
_cell.angle_beta   90.00
_cell.angle_gamma   90.00
#
_symmetry.space_group_name_H-M   'P 1'
#
loop_
_entity.id
_entity.type
_entity.pdbx_description
1 polymer ?
#
loop_
_entity_poly.entity_id
_entity_poly.type
_entity_poly.pdbx_seq_one_letter_code
_entity_poly.pdbx_strand_id
1 'polypeptide(L)'
;MMDADVLRYTRSTRLNMDNERMQLVSRRVMERTVKMANANVFYNVKSGLRTIELYTEAPFSMKFLDTLERKSVYDVVFQDAGHVRVTPEHTGKSQVIALNVPVQLGEERFIIEPRSNFNAPWSHKHIEVTRMPFTQTVRYYQHAILVAEPENRASTLAIRLQDRTKKRALDILLAQVSAYNQEELDMRNQVSKNTADFVNERLAALGKELGLVEGDMERFLMNNRTLDFEGKVGVYNSRSLESEAEALQIETQLKLISYMLSEFSSSHRKNGYLPLNVGVPDQALDGYIAQYNQLKAQRDKLVEGAGGSTENPVITEYDNALSQLRKNAIESLNQQAAVLRMRLKDAQGQQSSLLSKLPEVSSQGREKADIDRRLEIRQRLYTELLNKREEYALRQAMTQDSAYVLDMDDAPSKPISPNTLRVALIAILIGLVLPSVYLIIRLLADNKVRSRKDVMDRVSIPFLGDIPREEKRGGKKSQPRGVREQGGDETS
;
A
#
# COMPACT_ATOMS: atom_id res chain seq x y z
N MET A 1 -1.35 35.99 16.91
CA MET A 1 -1.59 35.84 15.47
C MET A 1 -0.74 34.66 15.03
N MET A 2 -1.30 33.45 14.85
CA MET A 2 -0.52 32.31 14.37
C MET A 2 -0.20 32.53 12.90
N ASP A 3 1.08 32.43 12.56
CA ASP A 3 1.57 32.66 11.21
C ASP A 3 0.82 31.79 10.19
N ALA A 4 0.35 32.42 9.10
CA ALA A 4 -0.35 31.74 8.00
C ALA A 4 0.48 30.61 7.38
N ASP A 5 1.82 30.70 7.48
CA ASP A 5 2.76 29.70 7.00
C ASP A 5 2.80 28.45 7.88
N VAL A 6 2.62 28.59 9.18
CA VAL A 6 2.51 27.44 10.12
C VAL A 6 1.21 26.69 9.86
N LEU A 7 0.11 27.40 9.58
CA LEU A 7 -1.16 26.77 9.22
C LEU A 7 -1.12 26.08 7.86
N ARG A 8 -0.39 26.61 6.89
CA ARG A 8 -0.18 25.97 5.58
C ARG A 8 0.68 24.72 5.71
N TYR A 9 1.77 24.79 6.48
CA TYR A 9 2.66 23.66 6.72
C TYR A 9 1.95 22.51 7.45
N THR A 10 1.20 22.81 8.52
CA THR A 10 0.41 21.80 9.26
C THR A 10 -0.70 21.18 8.41
N ARG A 11 -1.32 21.95 7.51
CA ARG A 11 -2.36 21.44 6.61
C ARG A 11 -1.78 20.56 5.50
N SER A 12 -0.63 20.91 4.92
CA SER A 12 0.05 20.09 3.92
C SER A 12 0.57 18.79 4.52
N THR A 13 1.08 18.81 5.74
CA THR A 13 1.57 17.62 6.45
C THR A 13 0.41 16.66 6.79
N ARG A 14 -0.74 17.18 7.23
CA ARG A 14 -1.94 16.34 7.49
C ARG A 14 -2.48 15.69 6.21
N LEU A 15 -2.57 16.43 5.11
CA LEU A 15 -3.00 15.89 3.83
C LEU A 15 -2.06 14.78 3.35
N ASN A 16 -0.77 14.90 3.65
CA ASN A 16 0.22 13.90 3.30
C ASN A 16 0.04 12.62 4.14
N MET A 17 -0.16 12.75 5.47
CA MET A 17 -0.36 11.61 6.36
C MET A 17 -1.65 10.82 6.07
N ASP A 18 -2.75 11.51 5.73
CA ASP A 18 -3.98 10.86 5.30
C ASP A 18 -3.76 10.05 4.00
N ASN A 19 -3.00 10.59 3.05
CA ASN A 19 -2.64 9.88 1.83
C ASN A 19 -1.77 8.65 2.12
N GLU A 20 -0.77 8.78 2.99
CA GLU A 20 0.08 7.66 3.41
C GLU A 20 -0.72 6.55 4.09
N ARG A 21 -1.66 6.93 4.96
CA ARG A 21 -2.59 5.98 5.60
C ARG A 21 -3.43 5.24 4.56
N MET A 22 -3.98 5.95 3.57
CA MET A 22 -4.77 5.33 2.49
C MET A 22 -3.92 4.42 1.61
N GLN A 23 -2.67 4.79 1.34
CA GLN A 23 -1.76 3.96 0.56
C GLN A 23 -1.38 2.67 1.29
N LEU A 24 -1.08 2.73 2.59
CA LEU A 24 -0.76 1.56 3.41
C LEU A 24 -1.84 0.48 3.36
N VAL A 25 -3.12 0.87 3.36
CA VAL A 25 -4.26 -0.06 3.27
C VAL A 25 -4.78 -0.24 1.85
N SER A 26 -4.08 0.30 0.84
CA SER A 26 -4.49 0.15 -0.55
C SER A 26 -4.51 -1.31 -0.97
N ARG A 27 -5.38 -1.64 -1.94
CA ARG A 27 -5.52 -3.01 -2.43
C ARG A 27 -4.19 -3.58 -2.92
N ARG A 28 -3.42 -2.81 -3.66
CA ARG A 28 -2.14 -3.25 -4.25
C ARG A 28 -1.08 -3.57 -3.19
N VAL A 29 -0.93 -2.70 -2.19
CA VAL A 29 -0.05 -2.97 -1.04
C VAL A 29 -0.54 -4.22 -0.30
N MET A 30 -1.85 -4.37 -0.11
CA MET A 30 -2.41 -5.53 0.59
C MET A 30 -2.28 -6.83 -0.20
N GLU A 31 -2.41 -6.80 -1.53
CA GLU A 31 -2.16 -7.97 -2.39
C GLU A 31 -0.69 -8.44 -2.26
N ARG A 32 0.26 -7.51 -2.25
CA ARG A 32 1.68 -7.82 -1.99
C ARG A 32 1.89 -8.35 -0.58
N THR A 33 1.28 -7.73 0.42
CA THR A 33 1.34 -8.16 1.82
C THR A 33 0.87 -9.60 1.98
N VAL A 34 -0.32 -9.93 1.47
CA VAL A 34 -0.89 -11.28 1.55
C VAL A 34 0.00 -12.30 0.83
N LYS A 35 0.56 -11.92 -0.31
CA LYS A 35 1.48 -12.77 -1.08
C LYS A 35 2.81 -12.99 -0.35
N MET A 36 3.42 -11.92 0.18
CA MET A 36 4.70 -11.99 0.90
C MET A 36 4.59 -12.82 2.20
N ALA A 37 3.51 -12.59 2.97
CA ALA A 37 3.26 -13.31 4.21
C ALA A 37 2.62 -14.69 3.99
N ASN A 38 2.27 -15.08 2.77
CA ASN A 38 1.45 -16.28 2.47
C ASN A 38 0.19 -16.33 3.36
N ALA A 39 -0.44 -15.16 3.56
CA ALA A 39 -1.45 -14.96 4.60
C ALA A 39 -2.80 -15.62 4.28
N ASN A 40 -2.99 -16.17 3.08
CA ASN A 40 -4.18 -16.90 2.69
C ASN A 40 -4.11 -18.41 2.99
N VAL A 41 -3.00 -18.91 3.60
CA VAL A 41 -2.83 -20.31 3.95
C VAL A 41 -2.77 -20.47 5.47
N PHE A 42 -3.56 -21.39 6.01
CA PHE A 42 -3.70 -21.68 7.44
C PHE A 42 -3.35 -23.12 7.71
N TYR A 43 -2.62 -23.36 8.80
CA TYR A 43 -2.19 -24.69 9.25
C TYR A 43 -2.83 -24.99 10.60
N ASN A 44 -3.77 -25.91 10.65
CA ASN A 44 -4.54 -26.22 11.84
C ASN A 44 -4.28 -27.65 12.32
N VAL A 45 -4.26 -27.85 13.64
CA VAL A 45 -4.25 -29.17 14.28
C VAL A 45 -5.41 -29.25 15.25
N LYS A 46 -6.13 -30.36 15.24
CA LYS A 46 -7.17 -30.65 16.21
C LYS A 46 -6.54 -31.17 17.52
N SER A 47 -6.75 -30.46 18.61
CA SER A 47 -6.34 -30.86 19.96
C SER A 47 -7.58 -30.98 20.83
N GLY A 48 -8.14 -32.19 20.93
CA GLY A 48 -9.41 -32.46 21.59
C GLY A 48 -10.57 -31.72 20.89
N LEU A 49 -11.25 -30.84 21.63
CA LEU A 49 -12.35 -29.99 21.10
C LEU A 49 -11.88 -28.65 20.53
N ARG A 50 -10.57 -28.39 20.52
CA ARG A 50 -10.01 -27.13 20.05
C ARG A 50 -9.24 -27.31 18.76
N THR A 51 -9.35 -26.34 17.86
CA THR A 51 -8.49 -26.21 16.68
C THR A 51 -7.43 -25.17 16.97
N ILE A 52 -6.16 -25.55 16.85
CA ILE A 52 -4.99 -24.70 17.12
C ILE A 52 -4.35 -24.41 15.78
N GLU A 53 -4.11 -23.14 15.49
CA GLU A 53 -3.34 -22.72 14.33
C GLU A 53 -1.85 -22.79 14.65
N LEU A 54 -1.09 -23.49 13.81
CA LEU A 54 0.35 -23.69 13.99
C LEU A 54 1.17 -22.57 13.38
N TYR A 55 0.68 -21.95 12.30
CA TYR A 55 1.39 -20.92 11.52
C TYR A 55 2.85 -21.33 11.20
N THR A 56 3.84 -20.71 11.86
CA THR A 56 5.27 -21.04 11.67
C THR A 56 5.72 -22.29 12.41
N GLU A 57 4.93 -22.77 13.38
CA GLU A 57 5.20 -24.04 14.09
C GLU A 57 4.81 -25.25 13.25
N ALA A 58 4.07 -25.06 12.15
CA ALA A 58 3.83 -26.12 11.18
C ALA A 58 5.16 -26.64 10.63
N PRO A 59 5.36 -27.98 10.53
CA PRO A 59 6.63 -28.57 10.11
C PRO A 59 6.93 -28.38 8.61
N PHE A 60 6.01 -27.83 7.85
CA PHE A 60 6.14 -27.56 6.42
C PHE A 60 5.46 -26.26 6.03
N SER A 61 5.79 -25.78 4.84
CA SER A 61 5.10 -24.70 4.14
C SER A 61 4.51 -25.22 2.83
N MET A 62 3.25 -24.95 2.58
CA MET A 62 2.58 -25.27 1.33
C MET A 62 2.41 -23.98 0.52
N LYS A 63 3.09 -23.89 -0.63
CA LYS A 63 3.05 -22.75 -1.53
C LYS A 63 2.22 -23.12 -2.76
N PHE A 64 1.14 -22.39 -2.99
CA PHE A 64 0.31 -22.56 -4.18
C PHE A 64 0.91 -21.80 -5.37
N LEU A 65 1.02 -22.45 -6.50
CA LEU A 65 1.61 -21.94 -7.74
C LEU A 65 0.55 -21.49 -8.77
N ASP A 66 -0.72 -21.74 -8.45
CA ASP A 66 -1.86 -21.31 -9.25
C ASP A 66 -2.54 -20.07 -8.65
N THR A 67 -3.44 -19.47 -9.44
CA THR A 67 -4.20 -18.27 -9.07
C THR A 67 -5.69 -18.57 -8.82
N LEU A 68 -6.04 -19.80 -8.47
CA LEU A 68 -7.44 -20.21 -8.29
C LEU A 68 -8.07 -19.48 -7.09
N GLU A 69 -9.20 -18.86 -7.31
CA GLU A 69 -9.97 -18.08 -6.34
C GLU A 69 -11.05 -18.93 -5.66
N ARG A 70 -10.61 -20.02 -5.00
CA ARG A 70 -11.50 -20.89 -4.23
C ARG A 70 -10.93 -21.26 -2.88
N LYS A 71 -11.81 -21.63 -1.94
CA LYS A 71 -11.41 -22.23 -0.67
C LYS A 71 -11.10 -23.70 -0.91
N SER A 72 -9.93 -24.15 -0.45
CA SER A 72 -9.51 -25.54 -0.50
C SER A 72 -8.99 -26.00 0.86
N VAL A 73 -9.31 -27.23 1.23
CA VAL A 73 -8.89 -27.82 2.51
C VAL A 73 -8.22 -29.15 2.22
N TYR A 74 -7.05 -29.34 2.82
CA TYR A 74 -6.23 -30.53 2.67
C TYR A 74 -5.89 -31.10 4.05
N ASP A 75 -6.02 -32.39 4.21
CA ASP A 75 -5.44 -33.13 5.33
C ASP A 75 -4.06 -33.65 4.92
N VAL A 76 -3.01 -33.21 5.62
CA VAL A 76 -1.62 -33.56 5.33
C VAL A 76 -1.06 -34.37 6.48
N VAL A 77 -0.57 -35.57 6.17
CA VAL A 77 0.03 -36.50 7.12
C VAL A 77 1.39 -36.95 6.62
N PHE A 78 2.40 -36.86 7.49
CA PHE A 78 3.75 -37.34 7.17
C PHE A 78 3.82 -38.84 7.14
N GLN A 79 4.42 -39.38 6.07
CA GLN A 79 4.72 -40.83 5.99
C GLN A 79 6.17 -41.13 6.34
N ASP A 80 7.09 -40.37 5.78
CA ASP A 80 8.53 -40.49 6.01
C ASP A 80 9.22 -39.09 5.83
N ALA A 81 10.54 -39.05 5.88
CA ALA A 81 11.32 -37.82 5.78
C ALA A 81 11.24 -37.11 4.40
N GLY A 82 10.78 -37.81 3.36
CA GLY A 82 10.70 -37.28 1.99
C GLY A 82 9.28 -37.20 1.42
N HIS A 83 8.30 -37.83 2.08
CA HIS A 83 6.97 -37.99 1.53
C HIS A 83 5.87 -37.63 2.54
N VAL A 84 4.84 -36.98 2.02
CA VAL A 84 3.60 -36.63 2.73
C VAL A 84 2.41 -37.21 2.02
N ARG A 85 1.41 -37.66 2.76
CA ARG A 85 0.10 -38.01 2.23
C ARG A 85 -0.77 -36.79 2.29
N VAL A 86 -1.30 -36.34 1.14
CA VAL A 86 -2.23 -35.24 1.02
C VAL A 86 -3.58 -35.75 0.60
N THR A 87 -4.61 -35.38 1.35
CA THR A 87 -6.00 -35.76 1.10
C THR A 87 -6.84 -34.50 0.97
N PRO A 88 -7.25 -34.10 -0.25
CA PRO A 88 -8.20 -33.00 -0.41
C PRO A 88 -9.58 -33.36 0.15
N GLU A 89 -10.17 -32.48 0.95
CA GLU A 89 -11.48 -32.72 1.58
C GLU A 89 -12.58 -32.99 0.55
N HIS A 90 -12.56 -32.27 -0.59
CA HIS A 90 -13.61 -32.37 -1.62
C HIS A 90 -13.59 -33.68 -2.42
N THR A 91 -12.43 -34.35 -2.56
CA THR A 91 -12.32 -35.63 -3.30
C THR A 91 -12.18 -36.82 -2.38
N GLY A 92 -11.66 -36.66 -1.17
CA GLY A 92 -11.34 -37.73 -0.23
C GLY A 92 -10.26 -38.70 -0.73
N LYS A 93 -9.69 -38.50 -1.91
CA LYS A 93 -8.67 -39.40 -2.47
C LYS A 93 -7.29 -38.98 -2.02
N SER A 94 -6.65 -39.82 -1.22
CA SER A 94 -5.29 -39.60 -0.73
C SER A 94 -4.26 -39.85 -1.81
N GLN A 95 -3.28 -38.95 -1.92
CA GLN A 95 -2.10 -39.12 -2.76
C GLN A 95 -0.83 -38.90 -1.96
N VAL A 96 0.20 -39.72 -2.24
CA VAL A 96 1.52 -39.55 -1.64
C VAL A 96 2.35 -38.65 -2.52
N ILE A 97 2.90 -37.61 -1.95
CA ILE A 97 3.60 -36.52 -2.62
C ILE A 97 5.00 -36.40 -2.05
N ALA A 98 6.01 -36.25 -2.93
CA ALA A 98 7.37 -35.96 -2.52
C ALA A 98 7.51 -34.48 -2.12
N LEU A 99 8.32 -34.21 -1.08
CA LEU A 99 8.65 -32.86 -0.64
C LEU A 99 9.54 -32.14 -1.67
N ASN A 100 9.46 -30.80 -1.71
CA ASN A 100 10.22 -29.92 -2.60
C ASN A 100 9.98 -30.14 -4.12
N VAL A 101 8.94 -30.88 -4.48
CA VAL A 101 8.57 -31.12 -5.88
C VAL A 101 7.21 -30.47 -6.16
N PRO A 102 7.08 -29.68 -7.25
CA PRO A 102 5.80 -29.14 -7.65
C PRO A 102 4.85 -30.28 -8.05
N VAL A 103 3.67 -30.30 -7.46
CA VAL A 103 2.65 -31.32 -7.72
C VAL A 103 1.37 -30.65 -8.19
N GLN A 104 0.68 -31.33 -9.11
CA GLN A 104 -0.66 -30.97 -9.54
C GLN A 104 -1.66 -31.95 -8.97
N LEU A 105 -2.62 -31.43 -8.19
CA LEU A 105 -3.70 -32.21 -7.64
C LEU A 105 -5.04 -31.62 -8.07
N GLY A 106 -5.64 -32.24 -9.08
CA GLY A 106 -6.78 -31.66 -9.78
C GLY A 106 -6.38 -30.40 -10.57
N GLU A 107 -7.01 -29.28 -10.28
CA GLU A 107 -6.70 -27.98 -10.90
C GLU A 107 -5.64 -27.19 -10.13
N GLU A 108 -5.32 -27.58 -8.92
CA GLU A 108 -4.41 -26.86 -8.04
C GLU A 108 -2.97 -27.35 -8.19
N ARG A 109 -2.05 -26.39 -8.26
CA ARG A 109 -0.61 -26.65 -8.29
C ARG A 109 0.03 -26.07 -7.05
N PHE A 110 0.80 -26.89 -6.35
CA PHE A 110 1.49 -26.45 -5.14
C PHE A 110 2.80 -27.21 -4.94
N ILE A 111 3.63 -26.68 -4.07
CA ILE A 111 4.84 -27.32 -3.57
C ILE A 111 4.80 -27.34 -2.05
N ILE A 112 5.23 -28.46 -1.44
CA ILE A 112 5.36 -28.62 0.01
C ILE A 112 6.83 -28.60 0.34
N GLU A 113 7.25 -27.58 1.09
CA GLU A 113 8.64 -27.39 1.53
C GLU A 113 8.74 -27.70 3.02
N PRO A 114 9.65 -28.59 3.47
CA PRO A 114 9.87 -28.86 4.88
C PRO A 114 10.49 -27.65 5.57
N ARG A 115 10.08 -27.37 6.80
CA ARG A 115 10.71 -26.36 7.67
C ARG A 115 11.73 -27.00 8.61
N SER A 116 12.52 -26.18 9.30
CA SER A 116 13.59 -26.62 10.21
C SER A 116 13.08 -27.46 11.40
N ASN A 117 11.81 -27.32 11.77
CA ASN A 117 11.14 -28.10 12.83
C ASN A 117 10.50 -29.38 12.30
N PHE A 118 10.81 -29.78 11.08
CA PHE A 118 10.39 -31.05 10.48
C PHE A 118 11.12 -32.19 11.15
N ASN A 119 10.44 -32.91 12.08
CA ASN A 119 11.04 -33.96 12.89
C ASN A 119 10.02 -35.06 13.27
N ALA A 120 10.48 -36.14 13.91
CA ALA A 120 9.69 -37.29 14.29
C ALA A 120 8.40 -37.03 15.09
N PRO A 121 8.29 -36.02 16.01
CA PRO A 121 7.05 -35.72 16.73
C PRO A 121 5.85 -35.38 15.84
N TRP A 122 6.06 -35.02 14.58
CA TRP A 122 5.00 -34.73 13.60
C TRP A 122 4.56 -35.94 12.81
N SER A 123 5.27 -37.09 12.94
CA SER A 123 4.87 -38.32 12.27
C SER A 123 3.46 -38.73 12.70
N HIS A 124 2.63 -39.11 11.74
CA HIS A 124 1.22 -39.50 11.91
C HIS A 124 0.26 -38.43 12.46
N LYS A 125 0.69 -37.18 12.66
CA LYS A 125 -0.24 -36.11 13.01
C LYS A 125 -0.94 -35.58 11.78
N HIS A 126 -2.24 -35.36 11.89
CA HIS A 126 -3.08 -34.74 10.88
C HIS A 126 -2.97 -33.24 10.97
N ILE A 127 -2.50 -32.61 9.90
CA ILE A 127 -2.41 -31.16 9.78
C ILE A 127 -3.38 -30.73 8.68
N GLU A 128 -4.41 -30.01 9.08
CA GLU A 128 -5.38 -29.44 8.15
C GLU A 128 -4.81 -28.15 7.56
N VAL A 129 -4.57 -28.15 6.25
CA VAL A 129 -4.14 -26.96 5.51
C VAL A 129 -5.34 -26.36 4.81
N THR A 130 -5.70 -25.16 5.19
CA THR A 130 -6.81 -24.43 4.55
C THR A 130 -6.24 -23.29 3.72
N ARG A 131 -6.50 -23.31 2.42
CA ARG A 131 -6.31 -22.19 1.51
C ARG A 131 -7.59 -21.37 1.40
N MET A 132 -7.50 -20.09 1.70
CA MET A 132 -8.59 -19.13 1.48
C MET A 132 -8.48 -18.47 0.08
N PRO A 133 -9.58 -18.05 -0.55
CA PRO A 133 -9.52 -17.27 -1.77
C PRO A 133 -8.67 -16.02 -1.56
N PHE A 134 -7.73 -15.77 -2.49
CA PHE A 134 -6.76 -14.68 -2.35
C PHE A 134 -7.43 -13.31 -2.22
N THR A 135 -8.38 -13.02 -3.13
CA THR A 135 -9.12 -11.74 -3.13
C THR A 135 -9.93 -11.51 -1.84
N GLN A 136 -10.51 -12.58 -1.27
CA GLN A 136 -11.22 -12.47 0.02
C GLN A 136 -10.25 -12.18 1.17
N THR A 137 -9.09 -12.82 1.16
CA THR A 137 -8.03 -12.60 2.17
C THR A 137 -7.50 -11.17 2.11
N VAL A 138 -7.27 -10.65 0.90
CA VAL A 138 -6.87 -9.26 0.68
C VAL A 138 -7.91 -8.30 1.28
N ARG A 139 -9.20 -8.49 0.97
CA ARG A 139 -10.28 -7.67 1.54
C ARG A 139 -10.37 -7.78 3.04
N TYR A 140 -10.19 -8.98 3.59
CA TYR A 140 -10.20 -9.18 5.04
C TYR A 140 -9.13 -8.34 5.71
N TYR A 141 -7.87 -8.42 5.27
CA TYR A 141 -6.77 -7.66 5.88
C TYR A 141 -6.86 -6.16 5.61
N GLN A 142 -7.43 -5.72 4.48
CA GLN A 142 -7.71 -4.30 4.25
C GLN A 142 -8.60 -3.67 5.34
N HIS A 143 -9.53 -4.44 5.90
CA HIS A 143 -10.44 -3.98 6.96
C HIS A 143 -9.94 -4.33 8.36
N ALA A 144 -9.17 -5.41 8.50
CA ALA A 144 -8.67 -5.88 9.79
C ALA A 144 -7.47 -5.07 10.30
N ILE A 145 -6.68 -4.51 9.38
CA ILE A 145 -5.54 -3.67 9.72
C ILE A 145 -6.03 -2.26 9.99
N LEU A 146 -5.81 -1.78 11.21
CA LEU A 146 -6.15 -0.44 11.65
C LEU A 146 -4.89 0.43 11.60
N VAL A 147 -4.95 1.52 10.84
CA VAL A 147 -3.90 2.52 10.77
C VAL A 147 -4.40 3.80 11.43
N ALA A 148 -3.73 4.24 12.48
CA ALA A 148 -4.10 5.43 13.25
C ALA A 148 -2.88 6.36 13.42
N GLU A 149 -3.14 7.65 13.51
CA GLU A 149 -2.15 8.63 13.91
C GLU A 149 -2.06 8.65 15.44
N PRO A 150 -0.83 8.60 16.02
CA PRO A 150 -0.66 8.84 17.44
C PRO A 150 -1.04 10.29 17.81
N GLU A 151 -1.50 10.51 19.04
CA GLU A 151 -1.99 11.82 19.51
C GLU A 151 -0.98 12.98 19.42
N ASN A 152 0.31 12.69 19.26
CA ASN A 152 1.41 13.66 19.36
C ASN A 152 1.84 14.34 18.04
N ARG A 153 1.01 14.42 17.01
CA ARG A 153 1.30 15.15 15.75
C ARG A 153 2.66 14.82 15.10
N ALA A 154 3.25 13.68 15.40
CA ALA A 154 4.46 13.20 14.77
C ALA A 154 4.14 12.61 13.38
N SER A 155 5.11 12.64 12.46
CA SER A 155 5.01 11.97 11.14
C SER A 155 5.13 10.45 11.30
N THR A 156 4.32 9.88 12.20
CA THR A 156 4.31 8.45 12.55
C THR A 156 2.90 7.90 12.42
N LEU A 157 2.80 6.64 12.02
CA LEU A 157 1.55 5.90 11.95
C LEU A 157 1.63 4.66 12.84
N ALA A 158 0.61 4.43 13.63
CA ALA A 158 0.44 3.21 14.42
C ALA A 158 -0.39 2.19 13.64
N ILE A 159 0.18 1.03 13.34
CA ILE A 159 -0.48 -0.04 12.61
C ILE A 159 -0.84 -1.15 13.59
N ARG A 160 -2.09 -1.58 13.61
CA ARG A 160 -2.60 -2.61 14.52
C ARG A 160 -3.33 -3.69 13.76
N LEU A 161 -3.09 -4.94 14.15
CA LEU A 161 -3.77 -6.10 13.59
C LEU A 161 -4.14 -7.08 14.72
N GLN A 162 -5.36 -7.63 14.66
CA GLN A 162 -5.79 -8.74 15.47
C GLN A 162 -5.82 -10.00 14.61
N ASP A 163 -5.05 -11.03 15.01
CA ASP A 163 -5.02 -12.31 14.30
C ASP A 163 -5.03 -13.48 15.31
N ARG A 164 -5.12 -14.69 14.81
CA ARG A 164 -5.19 -15.91 15.62
C ARG A 164 -3.91 -16.16 16.40
N THR A 165 -2.76 -15.81 15.82
CA THR A 165 -1.46 -15.91 16.50
C THR A 165 -0.72 -14.59 16.47
N LYS A 166 -0.05 -14.26 17.58
CA LYS A 166 0.78 -13.05 17.69
C LYS A 166 1.82 -12.96 16.57
N LYS A 167 2.51 -14.08 16.31
CA LYS A 167 3.56 -14.12 15.29
C LYS A 167 3.04 -13.86 13.90
N ARG A 168 1.87 -14.42 13.54
CA ARG A 168 1.22 -14.17 12.26
C ARG A 168 0.85 -12.70 12.09
N ALA A 169 0.26 -12.09 13.12
CA ALA A 169 -0.08 -10.67 13.09
C ALA A 169 1.17 -9.82 12.83
N LEU A 170 2.26 -10.10 13.54
CA LEU A 170 3.53 -9.38 13.40
C LEU A 170 4.13 -9.56 11.99
N ASP A 171 4.21 -10.79 11.49
CA ASP A 171 4.77 -11.08 10.17
C ASP A 171 3.95 -10.40 9.05
N ILE A 172 2.61 -10.32 9.19
CA ILE A 172 1.74 -9.61 8.25
C ILE A 172 1.99 -8.10 8.30
N LEU A 173 2.14 -7.51 9.50
CA LEU A 173 2.43 -6.08 9.63
C LEU A 173 3.81 -5.72 9.07
N LEU A 174 4.83 -6.55 9.31
CA LEU A 174 6.15 -6.37 8.70
C LEU A 174 6.12 -6.52 7.18
N ALA A 175 5.39 -7.52 6.68
CA ALA A 175 5.18 -7.68 5.25
C ALA A 175 4.43 -6.50 4.63
N GLN A 176 3.50 -5.86 5.37
CA GLN A 176 2.80 -4.66 4.91
C GLN A 176 3.74 -3.47 4.75
N VAL A 177 4.62 -3.22 5.72
CA VAL A 177 5.62 -2.14 5.61
C VAL A 177 6.56 -2.41 4.43
N SER A 178 7.03 -3.65 4.28
CA SER A 178 7.88 -4.05 3.15
C SER A 178 7.17 -3.91 1.80
N ALA A 179 5.90 -4.31 1.71
CA ALA A 179 5.07 -4.18 0.51
C ALA A 179 4.82 -2.71 0.15
N TYR A 180 4.61 -1.86 1.15
CA TYR A 180 4.48 -0.42 0.96
C TYR A 180 5.78 0.19 0.41
N ASN A 181 6.93 -0.11 1.01
CA ASN A 181 8.22 0.37 0.53
C ASN A 181 8.50 -0.07 -0.91
N GLN A 182 8.15 -1.32 -1.24
CA GLN A 182 8.33 -1.83 -2.59
C GLN A 182 7.40 -1.15 -3.61
N GLU A 183 6.17 -0.84 -3.22
CA GLU A 183 5.23 -0.10 -4.07
C GLU A 183 5.70 1.33 -4.34
N GLU A 184 6.20 2.02 -3.31
CA GLU A 184 6.79 3.35 -3.45
C GLU A 184 8.04 3.34 -4.33
N LEU A 185 8.89 2.32 -4.17
CA LEU A 185 10.07 2.13 -5.00
C LEU A 185 9.69 1.91 -6.48
N ASP A 186 8.70 1.06 -6.76
CA ASP A 186 8.21 0.80 -8.12
C ASP A 186 7.65 2.07 -8.78
N MET A 187 6.90 2.88 -8.01
CA MET A 187 6.39 4.16 -8.50
C MET A 187 7.53 5.14 -8.82
N ARG A 188 8.50 5.29 -7.92
CA ARG A 188 9.69 6.16 -8.14
C ARG A 188 10.49 5.68 -9.35
N ASN A 189 10.69 4.37 -9.48
CA ASN A 189 11.40 3.79 -10.62
C ASN A 189 10.66 4.05 -11.93
N GLN A 190 9.33 4.02 -11.95
CA GLN A 190 8.55 4.34 -13.14
C GLN A 190 8.70 5.80 -13.56
N VAL A 191 8.65 6.74 -12.60
CA VAL A 191 8.87 8.16 -12.85
C VAL A 191 10.31 8.41 -13.32
N SER A 192 11.29 7.80 -12.65
CA SER A 192 12.71 7.91 -13.02
C SER A 192 12.98 7.36 -14.43
N LYS A 193 12.36 6.23 -14.77
CA LYS A 193 12.45 5.66 -16.11
C LYS A 193 11.89 6.60 -17.18
N ASN A 194 10.69 7.15 -16.96
CA ASN A 194 10.10 8.10 -17.91
C ASN A 194 10.98 9.35 -18.07
N THR A 195 11.59 9.82 -16.98
CA THR A 195 12.51 10.96 -17.03
C THR A 195 13.79 10.59 -17.80
N ALA A 196 14.36 9.43 -17.55
CA ALA A 196 15.54 8.94 -18.28
C ALA A 196 15.26 8.77 -19.77
N ASP A 197 14.13 8.16 -20.12
CA ASP A 197 13.71 7.98 -21.52
C ASP A 197 13.54 9.35 -22.21
N PHE A 198 12.89 10.31 -21.57
CA PHE A 198 12.76 11.69 -22.07
C PHE A 198 14.12 12.35 -22.29
N VAL A 199 15.02 12.31 -21.30
CA VAL A 199 16.36 12.94 -21.41
C VAL A 199 17.19 12.24 -22.48
N ASN A 200 17.19 10.91 -22.57
CA ASN A 200 17.94 10.17 -23.58
C ASN A 200 17.44 10.48 -25.01
N GLU A 201 16.12 10.57 -25.20
CA GLU A 201 15.53 10.97 -26.48
C GLU A 201 15.98 12.39 -26.89
N ARG A 202 16.01 13.31 -25.93
CA ARG A 202 16.46 14.69 -26.17
C ARG A 202 17.97 14.78 -26.45
N LEU A 203 18.79 14.03 -25.72
CA LEU A 203 20.23 13.93 -25.97
C LEU A 203 20.52 13.38 -27.37
N ALA A 204 19.79 12.34 -27.80
CA ALA A 204 19.94 11.80 -29.15
C ALA A 204 19.55 12.80 -30.24
N ALA A 205 18.47 13.55 -30.04
CA ALA A 205 18.03 14.62 -30.94
C ALA A 205 19.07 15.76 -31.01
N LEU A 206 19.52 16.23 -29.86
CA LEU A 206 20.54 17.28 -29.76
C LEU A 206 21.89 16.84 -30.34
N GLY A 207 22.31 15.59 -30.19
CA GLY A 207 23.51 15.06 -30.82
C GLY A 207 23.47 15.15 -32.35
N LYS A 208 22.31 14.88 -32.95
CA LYS A 208 22.11 15.06 -34.39
C LYS A 208 22.17 16.55 -34.81
N GLU A 209 21.46 17.41 -34.03
CA GLU A 209 21.48 18.86 -34.29
C GLU A 209 22.88 19.45 -34.13
N LEU A 210 23.66 18.99 -33.14
CA LEU A 210 25.04 19.41 -32.92
C LEU A 210 25.94 19.05 -34.14
N GLY A 211 25.84 17.81 -34.60
CA GLY A 211 26.61 17.37 -35.78
C GLY A 211 26.28 18.16 -37.06
N LEU A 212 25.02 18.61 -37.21
CA LEU A 212 24.63 19.50 -38.33
C LEU A 212 25.32 20.86 -38.23
N VAL A 213 25.34 21.47 -37.05
CA VAL A 213 25.97 22.81 -36.86
C VAL A 213 27.45 22.76 -36.92
N GLU A 214 28.09 21.66 -36.44
CA GLU A 214 29.51 21.41 -36.61
C GLU A 214 29.86 21.31 -38.10
N GLY A 215 29.04 20.61 -38.89
CA GLY A 215 29.20 20.55 -40.35
C GLY A 215 28.99 21.93 -41.03
N ASP A 216 28.08 22.79 -40.51
CA ASP A 216 27.93 24.16 -41.00
C ASP A 216 29.18 24.98 -40.69
N MET A 217 29.76 24.84 -39.51
CA MET A 217 31.02 25.51 -39.11
C MET A 217 32.18 25.04 -39.98
N GLU A 218 32.32 23.74 -40.21
CA GLU A 218 33.36 23.22 -41.05
C GLU A 218 33.26 23.78 -42.48
N ARG A 219 32.06 23.78 -43.07
CA ARG A 219 31.83 24.36 -44.41
C ARG A 219 32.15 25.85 -44.46
N PHE A 220 31.76 26.61 -43.43
CA PHE A 220 32.08 28.02 -43.30
C PHE A 220 33.60 28.26 -43.28
N LEU A 221 34.34 27.49 -42.46
CA LEU A 221 35.82 27.60 -42.35
C LEU A 221 36.52 27.21 -43.65
N MET A 222 36.03 26.17 -44.35
CA MET A 222 36.57 25.78 -45.64
C MET A 222 36.42 26.89 -46.72
N ASN A 223 35.26 27.53 -46.74
CA ASN A 223 34.96 28.56 -47.74
C ASN A 223 35.63 29.91 -47.43
N ASN A 224 36.09 30.13 -46.20
CA ASN A 224 36.64 31.39 -45.73
C ASN A 224 38.07 31.30 -45.18
N ARG A 225 38.88 30.37 -45.74
CA ARG A 225 40.28 30.04 -45.27
C ARG A 225 41.24 31.22 -45.23
N THR A 226 40.95 32.33 -45.92
CA THR A 226 41.88 33.47 -46.04
C THR A 226 41.56 34.61 -45.09
N LEU A 227 40.55 34.47 -44.22
CA LEU A 227 40.11 35.52 -43.31
C LEU A 227 40.71 35.33 -41.93
N ASP A 228 41.57 36.24 -41.50
CA ASP A 228 42.07 36.33 -40.14
C ASP A 228 40.98 36.93 -39.24
N PHE A 229 40.22 36.03 -38.62
CA PHE A 229 39.14 36.39 -37.68
C PHE A 229 39.65 36.77 -36.28
N GLU A 230 40.86 36.40 -35.89
CA GLU A 230 41.40 36.59 -34.54
C GLU A 230 41.84 38.07 -34.29
N GLY A 231 42.32 38.78 -35.32
CA GLY A 231 42.88 40.14 -35.16
C GLY A 231 41.87 41.26 -34.94
N LYS A 232 40.58 41.07 -35.25
CA LYS A 232 39.57 42.13 -35.18
C LYS A 232 38.46 41.96 -34.14
N VAL A 233 38.38 40.80 -33.50
CA VAL A 233 37.34 40.46 -32.50
C VAL A 233 37.75 40.82 -31.08
N GLY A 234 39.02 41.18 -30.84
CA GLY A 234 39.60 41.41 -29.50
C GLY A 234 39.14 42.63 -28.73
N VAL A 235 38.22 43.42 -29.23
CA VAL A 235 37.71 44.63 -28.54
C VAL A 235 36.17 44.61 -28.41
N TYR A 236 35.62 43.47 -28.05
CA TYR A 236 34.26 43.44 -27.53
C TYR A 236 34.30 43.88 -26.08
N ASN A 237 33.73 45.04 -25.82
CA ASN A 237 33.57 45.61 -24.49
C ASN A 237 32.92 44.57 -23.55
N SER A 238 33.43 44.35 -22.35
CA SER A 238 32.96 43.39 -21.36
C SER A 238 31.45 43.35 -21.15
N ARG A 239 30.77 44.48 -21.31
CA ARG A 239 29.29 44.59 -21.28
C ARG A 239 28.56 43.86 -22.43
N SER A 240 29.19 43.81 -23.63
CA SER A 240 28.58 43.07 -24.76
C SER A 240 28.66 41.55 -24.54
N LEU A 241 29.77 41.09 -23.97
CA LEU A 241 29.96 39.69 -23.61
C LEU A 241 29.02 39.24 -22.47
N GLU A 242 28.76 40.10 -21.49
CA GLU A 242 27.81 39.82 -20.40
C GLU A 242 26.37 39.71 -20.90
N SER A 243 25.92 40.68 -21.75
CA SER A 243 24.58 40.63 -22.36
C SER A 243 24.39 39.44 -23.30
N GLU A 244 25.46 39.04 -24.03
CA GLU A 244 25.45 37.83 -24.87
C GLU A 244 25.36 36.55 -24.06
N ALA A 245 26.11 36.46 -22.94
CA ALA A 245 26.05 35.31 -22.05
C ALA A 245 24.65 35.18 -21.39
N GLU A 246 24.04 36.31 -21.01
CA GLU A 246 22.67 36.32 -20.48
C GLU A 246 21.65 35.86 -21.55
N ALA A 247 21.73 36.40 -22.75
CA ALA A 247 20.85 35.99 -23.87
C ALA A 247 20.98 34.48 -24.14
N LEU A 248 22.19 33.96 -24.17
CA LEU A 248 22.49 32.54 -24.38
C LEU A 248 21.89 31.64 -23.27
N GLN A 249 22.00 32.08 -22.02
CA GLN A 249 21.40 31.39 -20.90
C GLN A 249 19.88 31.36 -21.01
N ILE A 250 19.24 32.47 -21.35
CA ILE A 250 17.79 32.58 -21.55
C ILE A 250 17.33 31.68 -22.71
N GLU A 251 18.04 31.69 -23.83
CA GLU A 251 17.72 30.81 -24.98
C GLU A 251 17.82 29.34 -24.63
N THR A 252 18.80 28.97 -23.82
CA THR A 252 18.95 27.60 -23.29
C THR A 252 17.72 27.21 -22.45
N GLN A 253 17.28 28.08 -21.53
CA GLN A 253 16.09 27.85 -20.71
C GLN A 253 14.82 27.76 -21.57
N LEU A 254 14.65 28.63 -22.54
CA LEU A 254 13.52 28.59 -23.48
C LEU A 254 13.47 27.27 -24.27
N LYS A 255 14.63 26.74 -24.64
CA LYS A 255 14.70 25.43 -25.31
C LYS A 255 14.31 24.29 -24.41
N LEU A 256 14.74 24.28 -23.13
CA LEU A 256 14.31 23.31 -22.13
C LEU A 256 12.79 23.37 -21.93
N ILE A 257 12.23 24.57 -21.78
CA ILE A 257 10.78 24.75 -21.67
C ILE A 257 10.06 24.19 -22.92
N SER A 258 10.59 24.45 -24.12
CA SER A 258 9.97 23.92 -25.35
C SER A 258 9.96 22.40 -25.39
N TYR A 259 10.98 21.74 -24.86
CA TYR A 259 11.05 20.28 -24.73
C TYR A 259 10.01 19.77 -23.72
N MET A 260 9.91 20.41 -22.56
CA MET A 260 8.89 20.06 -21.56
C MET A 260 7.47 20.23 -22.10
N LEU A 261 7.19 21.34 -22.80
CA LEU A 261 5.89 21.59 -23.44
C LEU A 261 5.55 20.52 -24.48
N SER A 262 6.53 20.12 -25.32
CA SER A 262 6.31 19.06 -26.31
C SER A 262 5.96 17.72 -25.66
N GLU A 263 6.61 17.40 -24.54
CA GLU A 263 6.34 16.18 -23.79
C GLU A 263 4.97 16.21 -23.11
N PHE A 264 4.64 17.32 -22.46
CA PHE A 264 3.36 17.48 -21.76
C PHE A 264 2.16 17.59 -22.71
N SER A 265 2.39 18.03 -23.94
CA SER A 265 1.34 18.16 -24.97
C SER A 265 1.17 16.87 -25.79
N SER A 266 2.10 15.92 -25.71
CA SER A 266 2.07 14.71 -26.56
C SER A 266 0.84 13.85 -26.24
N SER A 267 0.06 13.53 -27.29
CA SER A 267 -1.15 12.69 -27.18
C SER A 267 -0.82 11.24 -26.87
N HIS A 268 0.35 10.75 -27.26
CA HIS A 268 0.79 9.38 -27.04
C HIS A 268 1.06 9.03 -25.57
N ARG A 269 1.30 10.06 -24.72
CA ARG A 269 1.57 9.90 -23.29
C ARG A 269 0.47 10.50 -22.39
N LYS A 270 -0.75 10.70 -22.91
CA LYS A 270 -1.86 11.27 -22.12
C LYS A 270 -2.12 10.55 -20.81
N ASN A 271 -1.83 9.25 -20.76
CA ASN A 271 -2.08 8.40 -19.61
C ASN A 271 -0.78 7.94 -18.90
N GLY A 272 0.37 8.54 -19.22
CA GLY A 272 1.66 8.23 -18.57
C GLY A 272 1.99 9.17 -17.41
N TYR A 273 3.00 8.80 -16.62
CA TYR A 273 3.61 9.69 -15.64
C TYR A 273 4.35 10.82 -16.36
N LEU A 274 4.28 12.03 -15.82
CA LEU A 274 5.07 13.16 -16.31
C LEU A 274 6.54 13.00 -15.86
N PRO A 275 7.52 13.33 -16.74
CA PRO A 275 8.91 13.37 -16.35
C PRO A 275 9.13 14.49 -15.32
N LEU A 276 10.16 14.34 -14.50
CA LEU A 276 10.55 15.38 -13.56
C LEU A 276 11.07 16.61 -14.31
N ASN A 277 11.03 17.76 -13.64
CA ASN A 277 11.53 19.01 -14.19
C ASN A 277 13.03 18.93 -14.47
N VAL A 278 13.44 19.17 -15.69
CA VAL A 278 14.83 19.05 -16.18
C VAL A 278 15.55 20.40 -16.28
N GLY A 279 15.39 21.28 -15.31
CA GLY A 279 16.17 22.51 -15.22
C GLY A 279 15.40 23.80 -15.51
N VAL A 280 14.06 23.75 -15.50
CA VAL A 280 13.24 24.97 -15.50
C VAL A 280 13.12 25.48 -14.06
N PRO A 281 13.57 26.71 -13.73
CA PRO A 281 13.54 27.21 -12.35
C PRO A 281 12.13 27.70 -11.98
N ASP A 282 11.20 26.74 -11.77
CA ASP A 282 9.80 27.01 -11.42
C ASP A 282 9.33 26.00 -10.37
N GLN A 283 9.21 26.44 -9.12
CA GLN A 283 8.79 25.62 -7.99
C GLN A 283 7.30 25.19 -8.11
N ALA A 284 6.46 26.01 -8.76
CA ALA A 284 5.07 25.66 -8.96
C ALA A 284 4.94 24.50 -9.97
N LEU A 285 5.78 24.50 -11.01
CA LEU A 285 5.87 23.40 -11.96
C LEU A 285 6.25 22.08 -11.27
N ASP A 286 7.26 22.12 -10.38
CA ASP A 286 7.65 20.94 -9.60
C ASP A 286 6.46 20.41 -8.78
N GLY A 287 5.69 21.30 -8.17
CA GLY A 287 4.48 20.96 -7.43
C GLY A 287 3.40 20.31 -8.31
N TYR A 288 3.15 20.86 -9.49
CA TYR A 288 2.15 20.28 -10.41
C TYR A 288 2.57 18.90 -10.94
N ILE A 289 3.84 18.72 -11.27
CA ILE A 289 4.37 17.42 -11.71
C ILE A 289 4.25 16.38 -10.59
N ALA A 290 4.64 16.72 -9.37
CA ALA A 290 4.57 15.82 -8.22
C ALA A 290 3.11 15.40 -7.93
N GLN A 291 2.18 16.38 -7.87
CA GLN A 291 0.76 16.12 -7.65
C GLN A 291 0.15 15.27 -8.78
N TYR A 292 0.50 15.57 -10.03
CA TYR A 292 0.03 14.78 -11.17
C TYR A 292 0.48 13.32 -11.05
N ASN A 293 1.77 13.08 -10.80
CA ASN A 293 2.32 11.74 -10.71
C ASN A 293 1.73 10.96 -9.52
N GLN A 294 1.51 11.62 -8.38
CA GLN A 294 0.85 11.03 -7.22
C GLN A 294 -0.61 10.65 -7.52
N LEU A 295 -1.37 11.60 -8.10
CA LEU A 295 -2.77 11.37 -8.45
C LEU A 295 -2.93 10.28 -9.52
N LYS A 296 -1.99 10.23 -10.47
CA LYS A 296 -1.94 9.20 -11.49
C LYS A 296 -1.73 7.81 -10.89
N ALA A 297 -0.84 7.67 -9.91
CA ALA A 297 -0.63 6.42 -9.19
C ALA A 297 -1.92 5.97 -8.47
N GLN A 298 -2.65 6.90 -7.83
CA GLN A 298 -3.93 6.61 -7.17
C GLN A 298 -5.00 6.17 -8.16
N ARG A 299 -5.11 6.87 -9.28
CA ARG A 299 -6.04 6.53 -10.36
C ARG A 299 -5.78 5.13 -10.93
N ASP A 300 -4.51 4.79 -11.19
CA ASP A 300 -4.14 3.48 -11.73
C ASP A 300 -4.45 2.35 -10.75
N LYS A 301 -4.23 2.56 -9.45
CA LYS A 301 -4.65 1.63 -8.40
C LYS A 301 -6.16 1.37 -8.40
N LEU A 302 -6.97 2.41 -8.65
CA LEU A 302 -8.43 2.26 -8.73
C LEU A 302 -8.86 1.49 -9.98
N VAL A 303 -8.25 1.75 -11.13
CA VAL A 303 -8.54 1.03 -12.39
C VAL A 303 -8.20 -0.45 -12.25
N GLU A 304 -7.02 -0.78 -11.71
CA GLU A 304 -6.63 -2.16 -11.43
C GLU A 304 -7.61 -2.82 -10.44
N GLY A 305 -8.02 -2.09 -9.40
CA GLY A 305 -9.00 -2.55 -8.42
C GLY A 305 -10.39 -2.83 -9.00
N ALA A 306 -10.77 -2.13 -10.07
CA ALA A 306 -12.03 -2.29 -10.79
C ALA A 306 -11.96 -3.32 -11.95
N GLY A 307 -10.89 -4.12 -12.03
CA GLY A 307 -10.71 -5.11 -13.10
C GLY A 307 -10.46 -4.50 -14.48
N GLY A 308 -9.89 -3.28 -14.54
CA GLY A 308 -9.58 -2.56 -15.77
C GLY A 308 -10.72 -1.67 -16.29
N SER A 309 -11.89 -1.66 -15.64
CA SER A 309 -13.02 -0.81 -16.04
C SER A 309 -12.72 0.66 -15.72
N THR A 310 -12.90 1.53 -16.70
CA THR A 310 -12.76 2.99 -16.58
C THR A 310 -14.11 3.71 -16.43
N GLU A 311 -15.22 3.00 -16.40
CA GLU A 311 -16.58 3.57 -16.35
C GLU A 311 -17.02 4.03 -14.94
N ASN A 312 -16.15 3.88 -13.95
CA ASN A 312 -16.45 4.31 -12.58
C ASN A 312 -16.43 5.86 -12.49
N PRO A 313 -17.48 6.52 -11.96
CA PRO A 313 -17.52 7.98 -11.77
C PRO A 313 -16.32 8.54 -11.01
N VAL A 314 -15.80 7.80 -10.03
CA VAL A 314 -14.59 8.19 -9.27
C VAL A 314 -13.37 8.26 -10.18
N ILE A 315 -13.20 7.32 -11.12
CA ILE A 315 -12.07 7.32 -12.07
C ILE A 315 -12.19 8.54 -13.00
N THR A 316 -13.39 8.89 -13.43
CA THR A 316 -13.64 10.10 -14.24
C THR A 316 -13.25 11.38 -13.50
N GLU A 317 -13.50 11.44 -12.19
CA GLU A 317 -13.07 12.57 -11.34
C GLU A 317 -11.55 12.68 -11.29
N TYR A 318 -10.84 11.55 -11.12
CA TYR A 318 -9.36 11.51 -11.20
C TYR A 318 -8.84 11.94 -12.57
N ASP A 319 -9.45 11.50 -13.66
CA ASP A 319 -9.06 11.87 -15.02
C ASP A 319 -9.23 13.38 -15.26
N ASN A 320 -10.30 13.98 -14.75
CA ASN A 320 -10.54 15.42 -14.79
C ASN A 320 -9.48 16.19 -13.98
N ALA A 321 -9.18 15.75 -12.77
CA ALA A 321 -8.16 16.35 -11.91
C ALA A 321 -6.76 16.24 -12.53
N LEU A 322 -6.40 15.10 -13.11
CA LEU A 322 -5.15 14.90 -13.85
C LEU A 322 -5.05 15.83 -15.07
N SER A 323 -6.14 15.97 -15.83
CA SER A 323 -6.21 16.89 -16.96
C SER A 323 -5.98 18.33 -16.51
N GLN A 324 -6.58 18.74 -15.39
CA GLN A 324 -6.41 20.08 -14.84
C GLN A 324 -4.97 20.34 -14.36
N LEU A 325 -4.36 19.39 -13.64
CA LEU A 325 -2.96 19.52 -13.20
C LEU A 325 -2.00 19.62 -14.38
N ARG A 326 -2.21 18.81 -15.41
CA ARG A 326 -1.43 18.86 -16.65
C ARG A 326 -1.58 20.20 -17.36
N LYS A 327 -2.81 20.75 -17.43
CA LYS A 327 -3.09 22.07 -17.99
C LYS A 327 -2.39 23.16 -17.19
N ASN A 328 -2.43 23.10 -15.86
CA ASN A 328 -1.75 24.06 -14.98
C ASN A 328 -0.23 24.02 -15.18
N ALA A 329 0.36 22.83 -15.32
CA ALA A 329 1.79 22.69 -15.62
C ALA A 329 2.17 23.28 -16.98
N ILE A 330 1.37 23.05 -18.02
CA ILE A 330 1.55 23.64 -19.36
C ILE A 330 1.43 25.17 -19.29
N GLU A 331 0.46 25.69 -18.55
CA GLU A 331 0.25 27.11 -18.38
C GLU A 331 1.42 27.78 -17.64
N SER A 332 1.93 27.15 -16.55
CA SER A 332 3.14 27.60 -15.84
C SER A 332 4.33 27.70 -16.79
N LEU A 333 4.59 26.64 -17.59
CA LEU A 333 5.64 26.65 -18.60
C LEU A 333 5.49 27.77 -19.64
N ASN A 334 4.25 28.01 -20.10
CA ASN A 334 3.99 29.08 -21.06
C ASN A 334 4.20 30.48 -20.46
N GLN A 335 3.79 30.67 -19.19
CA GLN A 335 4.02 31.93 -18.47
C GLN A 335 5.52 32.19 -18.30
N GLN A 336 6.26 31.17 -17.88
CA GLN A 336 7.71 31.26 -17.74
C GLN A 336 8.39 31.54 -19.09
N ALA A 337 7.95 30.88 -20.17
CA ALA A 337 8.45 31.14 -21.50
C ALA A 337 8.18 32.60 -21.96
N ALA A 338 7.02 33.16 -21.60
CA ALA A 338 6.69 34.54 -21.93
C ALA A 338 7.60 35.55 -21.22
N VAL A 339 7.87 35.31 -19.91
CA VAL A 339 8.80 36.14 -19.13
C VAL A 339 10.23 36.06 -19.70
N LEU A 340 10.69 34.85 -20.01
CA LEU A 340 12.01 34.68 -20.60
C LEU A 340 12.14 35.29 -21.98
N ARG A 341 11.10 35.21 -22.83
CA ARG A 341 11.10 35.92 -24.17
C ARG A 341 11.20 37.41 -24.02
N MET A 342 10.52 38.04 -23.03
CA MET A 342 10.68 39.45 -22.74
C MET A 342 12.12 39.78 -22.36
N ARG A 343 12.69 39.05 -21.40
CA ARG A 343 14.10 39.23 -21.00
C ARG A 343 15.06 39.07 -22.17
N LEU A 344 14.84 38.05 -23.01
CA LEU A 344 15.64 37.82 -24.21
C LEU A 344 15.61 39.03 -25.16
N LYS A 345 14.41 39.55 -25.39
CA LYS A 345 14.24 40.75 -26.22
C LYS A 345 15.00 41.98 -25.67
N ASP A 346 14.94 42.17 -24.34
CA ASP A 346 15.66 43.25 -23.67
C ASP A 346 17.19 43.08 -23.79
N ALA A 347 17.71 41.86 -23.53
CA ALA A 347 19.12 41.54 -23.69
C ALA A 347 19.60 41.72 -25.13
N GLN A 348 18.83 41.26 -26.12
CA GLN A 348 19.11 41.45 -27.53
C GLN A 348 19.03 42.94 -27.96
N GLY A 349 18.08 43.70 -27.39
CA GLY A 349 17.96 45.16 -27.60
C GLY A 349 19.20 45.91 -27.09
N GLN A 350 19.68 45.56 -25.91
CA GLN A 350 20.92 46.13 -25.37
C GLN A 350 22.14 45.78 -26.24
N GLN A 351 22.25 44.50 -26.66
CA GLN A 351 23.31 44.05 -27.55
C GLN A 351 23.29 44.81 -28.89
N SER A 352 22.11 44.96 -29.53
CA SER A 352 21.97 45.67 -30.80
C SER A 352 22.33 47.15 -30.71
N SER A 353 21.96 47.79 -29.57
CA SER A 353 22.33 49.19 -29.32
C SER A 353 23.82 49.42 -29.14
N LEU A 354 24.53 48.40 -28.56
CA LEU A 354 25.97 48.43 -28.46
C LEU A 354 26.66 48.16 -29.80
N LEU A 355 26.14 47.22 -30.59
CA LEU A 355 26.65 46.86 -31.92
C LEU A 355 26.47 47.97 -32.93
N SER A 356 25.39 48.79 -32.87
CA SER A 356 25.15 49.92 -33.75
C SER A 356 26.15 51.03 -33.60
N LYS A 357 26.92 51.07 -32.51
CA LYS A 357 27.99 52.02 -32.22
C LYS A 357 29.38 51.57 -32.68
N LEU A 358 29.50 50.37 -33.26
CA LEU A 358 30.77 49.82 -33.78
C LEU A 358 30.81 49.90 -35.31
N PRO A 359 31.96 50.28 -35.90
CA PRO A 359 32.08 50.35 -37.37
C PRO A 359 32.15 48.91 -37.93
N GLU A 360 31.36 48.70 -39.00
CA GLU A 360 31.33 47.59 -39.98
C GLU A 360 31.87 46.24 -39.58
N VAL A 361 31.02 45.40 -38.96
CA VAL A 361 31.23 43.95 -38.92
C VAL A 361 30.85 43.38 -40.30
N SER A 362 31.79 42.72 -40.98
CA SER A 362 31.58 42.08 -42.30
C SER A 362 30.44 41.06 -42.23
N SER A 363 29.69 40.83 -43.33
CA SER A 363 28.61 39.84 -43.40
C SER A 363 29.09 38.43 -42.96
N GLN A 364 30.32 38.09 -43.24
CA GLN A 364 30.98 36.81 -42.84
C GLN A 364 31.24 36.72 -41.32
N GLY A 365 31.58 37.85 -40.68
CA GLY A 365 31.73 37.90 -39.22
C GLY A 365 30.42 37.66 -38.50
N ARG A 366 29.30 38.16 -39.06
CA ARG A 366 27.93 37.92 -38.51
C ARG A 366 27.49 36.48 -38.71
N GLU A 367 27.80 35.87 -39.87
CA GLU A 367 27.49 34.47 -40.15
C GLU A 367 28.26 33.52 -39.20
N LYS A 368 29.55 33.79 -38.99
CA LYS A 368 30.37 33.06 -38.03
C LYS A 368 29.78 33.14 -36.62
N ALA A 369 29.47 34.35 -36.16
CA ALA A 369 28.91 34.55 -34.82
C ALA A 369 27.56 33.83 -34.63
N ASP A 370 26.72 33.74 -35.68
CA ASP A 370 25.45 33.01 -35.62
C ASP A 370 25.69 31.49 -35.53
N ILE A 371 26.66 30.94 -36.27
CA ILE A 371 27.03 29.51 -36.17
C ILE A 371 27.64 29.22 -34.83
N ASP A 372 28.59 30.03 -34.34
CA ASP A 372 29.19 29.89 -33.00
C ASP A 372 28.14 29.88 -31.88
N ARG A 373 27.21 30.82 -31.95
CA ARG A 373 26.10 30.89 -30.97
C ARG A 373 25.21 29.66 -31.03
N ARG A 374 24.84 29.17 -32.22
CA ARG A 374 24.05 27.93 -32.35
C ARG A 374 24.80 26.73 -31.82
N LEU A 375 26.09 26.66 -32.04
CA LEU A 375 26.97 25.61 -31.53
C LEU A 375 27.00 25.63 -29.98
N GLU A 376 27.26 26.82 -29.41
CA GLU A 376 27.38 27.00 -27.97
C GLU A 376 26.05 26.66 -27.24
N ILE A 377 24.90 27.10 -27.76
CA ILE A 377 23.59 26.76 -27.19
C ILE A 377 23.41 25.24 -27.16
N ARG A 378 23.72 24.54 -28.25
CA ARG A 378 23.54 23.08 -28.31
C ARG A 378 24.51 22.33 -27.41
N GLN A 379 25.75 22.78 -27.31
CA GLN A 379 26.73 22.22 -26.40
C GLN A 379 26.34 22.40 -24.94
N ARG A 380 25.85 23.60 -24.56
CA ARG A 380 25.36 23.87 -23.21
C ARG A 380 24.13 23.00 -22.88
N LEU A 381 23.15 22.95 -23.79
CA LEU A 381 21.98 22.09 -23.61
C LEU A 381 22.35 20.61 -23.48
N TYR A 382 23.28 20.14 -24.32
CA TYR A 382 23.76 18.76 -24.27
C TYR A 382 24.41 18.45 -22.90
N THR A 383 25.26 19.34 -22.44
CA THR A 383 25.94 19.21 -21.14
C THR A 383 24.93 19.27 -19.97
N GLU A 384 23.97 20.20 -20.03
CA GLU A 384 22.92 20.33 -19.01
C GLU A 384 22.06 19.07 -18.92
N LEU A 385 21.57 18.58 -20.06
CA LEU A 385 20.81 17.33 -20.08
C LEU A 385 21.63 16.10 -19.66
N LEU A 386 22.93 16.08 -20.01
CA LEU A 386 23.83 15.00 -19.55
C LEU A 386 23.98 15.04 -18.02
N ASN A 387 24.19 16.23 -17.45
CA ASN A 387 24.26 16.41 -16.00
C ASN A 387 22.95 16.00 -15.31
N LYS A 388 21.81 16.36 -15.91
CA LYS A 388 20.49 15.94 -15.38
C LYS A 388 20.29 14.44 -15.48
N ARG A 389 20.74 13.80 -16.56
CA ARG A 389 20.70 12.34 -16.67
C ARG A 389 21.47 11.67 -15.53
N GLU A 390 22.71 12.13 -15.28
CA GLU A 390 23.56 11.60 -14.21
C GLU A 390 22.95 11.90 -12.82
N GLU A 391 22.40 13.10 -12.59
CA GLU A 391 21.72 13.44 -11.34
C GLU A 391 20.55 12.50 -11.06
N TYR A 392 19.69 12.23 -12.06
CA TYR A 392 18.55 11.33 -11.89
C TYR A 392 18.99 9.86 -11.75
N ALA A 393 20.05 9.44 -12.43
CA ALA A 393 20.63 8.10 -12.26
C ALA A 393 21.16 7.91 -10.82
N LEU A 394 21.84 8.92 -10.26
CA LEU A 394 22.29 8.92 -8.88
C LEU A 394 21.12 8.89 -7.89
N ARG A 395 20.08 9.70 -8.10
CA ARG A 395 18.88 9.70 -7.26
C ARG A 395 18.16 8.34 -7.28
N GLN A 396 18.14 7.68 -8.42
CA GLN A 396 17.58 6.32 -8.56
C GLN A 396 18.43 5.28 -7.82
N ALA A 397 19.75 5.41 -7.84
CA ALA A 397 20.66 4.52 -7.11
C ALA A 397 20.62 4.71 -5.59
N MET A 398 20.30 5.91 -5.12
CA MET A 398 20.14 6.26 -3.71
C MET A 398 18.72 5.95 -3.21
N THR A 399 18.30 4.68 -3.30
CA THR A 399 17.00 4.24 -2.80
C THR A 399 17.00 4.19 -1.29
N GLN A 400 16.23 5.07 -0.66
CA GLN A 400 15.95 5.04 0.77
C GLN A 400 14.52 4.55 0.96
N ASP A 401 14.31 3.66 1.94
CA ASP A 401 12.98 3.20 2.32
C ASP A 401 12.10 4.39 2.73
N SER A 402 10.85 4.39 2.25
CA SER A 402 9.89 5.47 2.54
C SER A 402 9.34 5.37 3.95
N ALA A 403 9.20 4.14 4.46
CA ALA A 403 8.75 3.86 5.81
C ALA A 403 9.71 2.88 6.50
N TYR A 404 9.98 3.12 7.77
CA TYR A 404 10.75 2.21 8.62
C TYR A 404 10.02 1.97 9.93
N VAL A 405 10.22 0.80 10.50
CA VAL A 405 9.62 0.42 11.76
C VAL A 405 10.38 1.12 12.89
N LEU A 406 9.70 2.03 13.59
CA LEU A 406 10.26 2.76 14.73
C LEU A 406 10.28 1.92 15.98
N ASP A 407 9.14 1.26 16.26
CA ASP A 407 8.95 0.46 17.45
C ASP A 407 7.98 -0.67 17.17
N MET A 408 8.21 -1.81 17.80
CA MET A 408 7.32 -2.97 17.76
C MET A 408 6.85 -3.25 19.18
N ASP A 409 5.66 -2.77 19.47
CA ASP A 409 5.04 -3.00 20.76
C ASP A 409 4.67 -4.48 20.91
N ASP A 410 5.01 -5.05 22.04
CA ASP A 410 4.71 -6.45 22.34
C ASP A 410 3.21 -6.62 22.56
N ALA A 411 2.58 -7.44 21.72
CA ALA A 411 1.17 -7.79 21.90
C ALA A 411 0.96 -8.42 23.29
N PRO A 412 -0.19 -8.15 23.93
CA PRO A 412 -0.52 -8.73 25.22
C PRO A 412 -0.31 -10.25 25.24
N SER A 413 0.30 -10.78 26.29
CA SER A 413 0.53 -12.22 26.43
C SER A 413 -0.78 -13.01 26.58
N LYS A 414 -1.87 -12.35 26.98
CA LYS A 414 -3.19 -12.97 27.15
C LYS A 414 -4.03 -12.81 25.88
N PRO A 415 -4.74 -13.87 25.44
CA PRO A 415 -5.69 -13.77 24.33
C PRO A 415 -6.76 -12.71 24.58
N ILE A 416 -7.07 -11.93 23.55
CA ILE A 416 -8.13 -10.91 23.61
C ILE A 416 -9.52 -11.57 23.59
N SER A 417 -9.65 -12.72 22.93
CA SER A 417 -10.89 -13.48 22.80
C SER A 417 -10.58 -14.99 22.88
N PRO A 418 -11.47 -15.81 23.50
CA PRO A 418 -12.68 -15.43 24.21
C PRO A 418 -12.38 -14.81 25.57
N ASN A 419 -13.14 -13.77 25.94
CA ASN A 419 -13.06 -13.17 27.28
C ASN A 419 -13.77 -14.10 28.27
N THR A 420 -13.01 -14.76 29.13
CA THR A 420 -13.51 -15.76 30.09
C THR A 420 -14.61 -15.22 31.01
N LEU A 421 -14.49 -13.94 31.42
CA LEU A 421 -15.50 -13.30 32.26
C LEU A 421 -16.83 -13.14 31.51
N ARG A 422 -16.80 -12.70 30.25
CA ARG A 422 -18.03 -12.53 29.43
C ARG A 422 -18.68 -13.88 29.17
N VAL A 423 -17.88 -14.90 28.85
CA VAL A 423 -18.40 -16.27 28.62
C VAL A 423 -19.04 -16.82 29.89
N ALA A 424 -18.41 -16.64 31.06
CA ALA A 424 -18.95 -17.05 32.35
C ALA A 424 -20.27 -16.34 32.67
N LEU A 425 -20.35 -15.02 32.47
CA LEU A 425 -21.58 -14.25 32.67
C LEU A 425 -22.72 -14.75 31.76
N ILE A 426 -22.44 -14.99 30.47
CA ILE A 426 -23.43 -15.51 29.53
C ILE A 426 -23.89 -16.92 29.96
N ALA A 427 -22.95 -17.80 30.36
CA ALA A 427 -23.28 -19.14 30.84
C ALA A 427 -24.15 -19.12 32.08
N ILE A 428 -23.87 -18.25 33.07
CA ILE A 428 -24.69 -18.05 34.28
C ILE A 428 -26.10 -17.54 33.89
N LEU A 429 -26.17 -16.57 33.00
CA LEU A 429 -27.44 -16.00 32.53
C LEU A 429 -28.30 -17.05 31.83
N ILE A 430 -27.72 -17.86 30.93
CA ILE A 430 -28.42 -18.94 30.25
C ILE A 430 -28.84 -20.01 31.28
N GLY A 431 -27.93 -20.38 32.22
CA GLY A 431 -28.21 -21.31 33.27
C GLY A 431 -29.34 -20.90 34.23
N LEU A 432 -29.60 -19.60 34.38
CA LEU A 432 -30.67 -19.09 35.20
C LEU A 432 -31.98 -18.89 34.41
N VAL A 433 -31.89 -18.40 33.18
CA VAL A 433 -33.06 -18.12 32.31
C VAL A 433 -33.77 -19.42 31.87
N LEU A 434 -33.00 -20.46 31.43
CA LEU A 434 -33.63 -21.70 30.95
C LEU A 434 -34.48 -22.41 32.02
N PRO A 435 -34.00 -22.66 33.24
CA PRO A 435 -34.84 -23.21 34.31
C PRO A 435 -36.03 -22.34 34.68
N SER A 436 -35.82 -21.00 34.69
CA SER A 436 -36.92 -20.08 35.02
C SER A 436 -38.03 -20.12 33.96
N VAL A 437 -37.68 -20.11 32.68
CA VAL A 437 -38.63 -20.26 31.56
C VAL A 437 -39.34 -21.60 31.64
N TYR A 438 -38.62 -22.69 31.91
CA TYR A 438 -39.25 -24.02 32.12
C TYR A 438 -40.24 -24.03 33.27
N LEU A 439 -39.92 -23.44 34.45
CA LEU A 439 -40.80 -23.31 35.57
C LEU A 439 -42.05 -22.50 35.27
N ILE A 440 -41.90 -21.36 34.57
CA ILE A 440 -43.01 -20.51 34.14
C ILE A 440 -43.93 -21.29 33.21
N ILE A 441 -43.39 -21.96 32.17
CA ILE A 441 -44.19 -22.79 31.28
C ILE A 441 -44.93 -23.90 32.04
N ARG A 442 -44.28 -24.56 32.96
CA ARG A 442 -44.89 -25.59 33.81
C ARG A 442 -45.97 -25.04 34.69
N LEU A 443 -45.78 -23.83 35.26
CA LEU A 443 -46.75 -23.12 36.12
C LEU A 443 -47.99 -22.69 35.31
N LEU A 444 -47.79 -22.18 34.10
CA LEU A 444 -48.85 -21.82 33.17
C LEU A 444 -49.63 -23.02 32.62
N ALA A 445 -48.96 -24.17 32.45
CA ALA A 445 -49.58 -25.42 32.02
C ALA A 445 -50.29 -26.18 33.17
N ASP A 446 -50.06 -25.81 34.42
CA ASP A 446 -50.67 -26.46 35.59
C ASP A 446 -52.11 -25.89 35.85
N ASN A 447 -53.06 -26.52 35.19
CA ASN A 447 -54.48 -26.16 35.30
C ASN A 447 -55.18 -26.77 36.54
N LYS A 448 -54.39 -27.25 37.53
CA LYS A 448 -54.99 -27.87 38.76
C LYS A 448 -55.45 -26.82 39.73
N VAL A 449 -56.71 -26.94 40.17
CA VAL A 449 -57.31 -26.11 41.20
C VAL A 449 -56.70 -26.53 42.55
N ARG A 450 -55.95 -25.67 43.24
CA ARG A 450 -55.29 -25.93 44.52
C ARG A 450 -55.80 -25.12 45.69
N SER A 451 -56.45 -24.02 45.38
CA SER A 451 -56.97 -23.14 46.43
C SER A 451 -58.37 -22.60 46.09
N ARG A 452 -59.09 -22.15 47.15
CA ARG A 452 -60.35 -21.48 47.02
C ARG A 452 -60.34 -20.26 46.13
N LYS A 453 -59.20 -19.53 46.09
CA LYS A 453 -59.02 -18.37 45.23
C LYS A 453 -59.03 -18.74 43.76
N ASP A 454 -58.42 -19.89 43.39
CA ASP A 454 -58.36 -20.33 42.00
C ASP A 454 -59.73 -20.62 41.40
N VAL A 455 -60.72 -20.96 42.25
CA VAL A 455 -62.11 -21.17 41.81
C VAL A 455 -62.89 -19.82 41.77
N MET A 456 -62.67 -18.97 42.74
CA MET A 456 -63.38 -17.67 42.82
C MET A 456 -62.97 -16.71 41.73
N ASP A 457 -61.68 -16.73 41.30
CA ASP A 457 -61.17 -15.82 40.25
C ASP A 457 -61.54 -16.28 38.82
N ARG A 458 -61.96 -17.55 38.66
CA ARG A 458 -62.29 -18.09 37.33
C ARG A 458 -63.76 -18.35 37.09
N VAL A 459 -64.57 -18.45 38.12
CA VAL A 459 -66.00 -18.81 38.00
C VAL A 459 -66.83 -17.88 38.91
N SER A 460 -67.82 -17.19 38.37
CA SER A 460 -68.74 -16.29 39.08
C SER A 460 -69.93 -17.02 39.73
N ILE A 461 -69.69 -18.27 40.20
CA ILE A 461 -70.72 -19.07 40.90
C ILE A 461 -70.51 -18.95 42.40
N PRO A 462 -71.57 -18.86 43.23
CA PRO A 462 -71.42 -18.76 44.66
C PRO A 462 -70.80 -20.04 45.25
N PHE A 463 -69.76 -19.84 46.05
CA PHE A 463 -68.97 -20.92 46.64
C PHE A 463 -69.74 -21.51 47.82
N LEU A 464 -70.03 -22.82 47.78
CA LEU A 464 -70.84 -23.53 48.75
C LEU A 464 -70.07 -24.13 49.97
N GLY A 465 -68.78 -24.31 49.85
CA GLY A 465 -67.93 -24.84 50.91
C GLY A 465 -66.75 -25.71 50.44
N ASP A 466 -65.74 -25.91 51.32
CA ASP A 466 -64.62 -26.78 51.13
C ASP A 466 -64.85 -28.20 51.71
N ILE A 467 -64.53 -29.21 51.02
CA ILE A 467 -64.47 -30.57 51.54
C ILE A 467 -63.05 -30.87 52.02
N PRO A 468 -62.82 -30.99 53.34
CA PRO A 468 -61.46 -31.22 53.80
C PRO A 468 -60.96 -32.61 53.35
N ARG A 469 -59.70 -32.66 52.89
CA ARG A 469 -59.03 -33.90 52.55
C ARG A 469 -58.62 -34.60 53.83
N GLU A 470 -59.11 -35.82 54.03
CA GLU A 470 -58.68 -36.66 55.12
C GLU A 470 -57.19 -37.06 54.94
N GLU A 471 -56.30 -36.60 55.81
CA GLU A 471 -54.92 -37.03 55.83
C GLU A 471 -54.87 -38.44 56.43
N LYS A 472 -54.59 -39.47 55.64
CA LYS A 472 -54.23 -40.77 56.13
C LYS A 472 -53.02 -40.62 57.05
N ARG A 473 -53.22 -40.67 58.38
CA ARG A 473 -52.20 -40.77 59.39
C ARG A 473 -51.34 -41.99 59.08
N GLY A 474 -50.16 -41.75 58.50
CA GLY A 474 -49.14 -42.77 58.31
C GLY A 474 -48.73 -43.31 59.66
N GLY A 475 -48.95 -44.65 59.87
CA GLY A 475 -48.63 -45.37 61.09
C GLY A 475 -47.16 -45.19 61.48
N LYS A 476 -46.89 -44.70 62.68
CA LYS A 476 -45.60 -44.73 63.34
C LYS A 476 -45.13 -46.20 63.46
N LYS A 477 -44.15 -46.61 62.75
CA LYS A 477 -43.39 -47.77 63.06
C LYS A 477 -42.58 -47.50 64.34
N SER A 478 -42.97 -48.20 65.45
CA SER A 478 -42.22 -48.26 66.69
C SER A 478 -40.84 -48.91 66.45
N GLN A 479 -39.82 -48.15 66.73
CA GLN A 479 -38.46 -48.75 66.91
C GLN A 479 -38.36 -49.50 68.21
N PRO A 480 -37.74 -50.66 68.21
CA PRO A 480 -37.45 -51.41 69.51
C PRO A 480 -36.24 -50.76 70.18
N ARG A 481 -36.39 -50.53 71.50
CA ARG A 481 -35.34 -50.09 72.42
C ARG A 481 -34.25 -51.18 72.47
N GLY A 482 -33.05 -50.85 72.00
CA GLY A 482 -31.84 -51.61 72.27
C GLY A 482 -31.16 -51.18 73.57
N VAL A 483 -30.78 -52.14 74.33
CA VAL A 483 -30.21 -52.14 75.66
C VAL A 483 -28.86 -51.45 75.72
N ARG A 484 -28.62 -50.74 76.80
CA ARG A 484 -27.41 -50.03 77.21
C ARG A 484 -26.43 -51.07 77.78
N GLU A 485 -25.25 -51.15 77.28
CA GLU A 485 -24.10 -51.71 77.97
C GLU A 485 -23.00 -50.73 78.13
N GLN A 486 -22.60 -50.55 79.41
CA GLN A 486 -21.49 -49.74 79.88
C GLN A 486 -20.19 -50.59 79.80
N GLY A 487 -19.11 -49.96 79.68
CA GLY A 487 -17.76 -50.45 79.87
C GLY A 487 -16.86 -49.68 78.89
N GLY A 488 -15.98 -48.95 79.28
CA GLY A 488 -15.01 -48.92 80.39
C GLY A 488 -13.68 -48.78 79.74
N ASP A 489 -13.08 -47.70 79.99
CA ASP A 489 -11.64 -47.52 80.28
C ASP A 489 -10.54 -47.70 79.20
N GLU A 490 -9.76 -46.67 79.16
CA GLU A 490 -8.30 -46.51 79.29
C GLU A 490 -7.39 -46.69 78.04
N THR A 491 -6.72 -45.54 77.83
CA THR A 491 -5.25 -45.37 77.55
C THR A 491 -4.60 -45.96 76.30
N SER A 492 -4.14 -45.12 75.47
CA SER A 492 -2.76 -44.63 75.23
C SER A 492 -2.72 -43.72 74.01
#